data_889c7e67b71ece36014d2338d6f2f601
#
_entry.id   889c7e67b71ece36014d2338d6f2f601
#
_cell.length_a   1.000
_cell.length_b   1.000
_cell.length_c   1.000
_cell.angle_alpha   90.00
_cell.angle_beta   90.00
_cell.angle_gamma   90.00
#
_symmetry.space_group_name_H-M   'P 1'
#
loop_
_entity.id
_entity.type
_entity.pdbx_description
1 polymer ?
#
loop_
_entity_poly.entity_id
_entity_poly.type
_entity_poly.pdbx_seq_one_letter_code
_entity_poly.pdbx_strand_id
1 'polypeptide(L)'
;MKSLKIGVCGVGNVGGAVIENLTLSPDTVEFNGGVKIDILQVGARKGKSAVPYNVEVSTDLIEVSQNPDIDVFVELIGGCGLAKELIEKSIKNGKNIVTANKALISTHGDELFSLAKENGVQIGFEASVAGGTPVIKALREGLVANKVKWFAGILNGTTNYILSKMTDENSSFEDALKQAQDLGLAEADPTMDVDGTDAAQKASILSALAFNTHFDFSSVAYGGIEKISSDDILYAEQLGYSIKHIAYGSIENGEVNVSAYPTFVSKDQLLSQVGQQMNALEIYCEDIGSTVYYGPGAGPKPTASAVIADLVDISNGGWPVLDNNSKKNKFSQQGNEKFSRYFNLEVKNEAGAIAKVSSLFAKKDISIEALIQKESKQNIDRQNYVPVVIISGKISDLQALAMLKEIESMEEINKSVKQFRIHNAI
;
A
#
# COMPACT_ATOMS: atom_id res chain seq x y z
N MET A 1 19.17 -24.49 -22.49
CA MET A 1 18.45 -23.35 -21.84
C MET A 1 17.04 -23.83 -21.55
N LYS A 2 16.48 -23.51 -20.40
CA LYS A 2 15.08 -23.79 -20.09
C LYS A 2 14.18 -22.94 -21.01
N SER A 3 13.02 -23.44 -21.40
CA SER A 3 11.99 -22.66 -22.10
C SER A 3 10.72 -22.70 -21.29
N LEU A 4 10.06 -21.54 -21.16
CA LEU A 4 8.81 -21.35 -20.45
C LEU A 4 7.77 -20.77 -21.40
N LYS A 5 6.66 -21.44 -21.58
CA LYS A 5 5.57 -21.02 -22.46
C LYS A 5 4.48 -20.33 -21.65
N ILE A 6 4.13 -19.12 -22.02
CA ILE A 6 3.16 -18.33 -21.26
C ILE A 6 1.92 -17.95 -22.09
N GLY A 7 0.79 -17.84 -21.37
CA GLY A 7 -0.42 -17.21 -21.87
C GLY A 7 -0.71 -15.94 -21.07
N VAL A 8 -0.87 -14.80 -21.75
CA VAL A 8 -1.09 -13.50 -21.08
C VAL A 8 -2.52 -13.04 -21.28
N CYS A 9 -3.28 -12.88 -20.21
CA CYS A 9 -4.63 -12.29 -20.23
C CYS A 9 -4.62 -10.86 -19.66
N GLY A 10 -5.02 -9.91 -20.52
CA GLY A 10 -5.01 -8.48 -20.23
C GLY A 10 -3.88 -7.75 -20.96
N VAL A 11 -4.24 -7.01 -22.01
CA VAL A 11 -3.32 -6.23 -22.87
C VAL A 11 -3.46 -4.72 -22.59
N GLY A 12 -3.69 -4.38 -21.34
CA GLY A 12 -3.65 -2.99 -20.88
C GLY A 12 -2.20 -2.48 -20.79
N ASN A 13 -2.00 -1.41 -20.02
CA ASN A 13 -0.68 -0.79 -19.86
C ASN A 13 0.40 -1.78 -19.38
N VAL A 14 0.10 -2.61 -18.40
CA VAL A 14 1.07 -3.58 -17.84
C VAL A 14 1.29 -4.76 -18.80
N GLY A 15 0.21 -5.38 -19.28
CA GLY A 15 0.33 -6.52 -20.20
C GLY A 15 1.01 -6.16 -21.52
N GLY A 16 0.73 -4.96 -22.05
CA GLY A 16 1.45 -4.43 -23.21
C GLY A 16 2.95 -4.30 -22.95
N ALA A 17 3.33 -3.77 -21.76
CA ALA A 17 4.74 -3.62 -21.38
C ALA A 17 5.44 -4.98 -21.13
N VAL A 18 4.73 -6.00 -20.62
CA VAL A 18 5.27 -7.37 -20.50
C VAL A 18 5.58 -7.94 -21.89
N ILE A 19 4.60 -7.86 -22.82
CA ILE A 19 4.76 -8.36 -24.19
C ILE A 19 5.89 -7.61 -24.91
N GLU A 20 5.91 -6.28 -24.80
CA GLU A 20 6.96 -5.45 -25.37
C GLU A 20 8.36 -5.86 -24.89
N ASN A 21 8.53 -5.99 -23.56
CA ASN A 21 9.82 -6.32 -22.96
C ASN A 21 10.31 -7.72 -23.42
N LEU A 22 9.45 -8.73 -23.35
CA LEU A 22 9.79 -10.10 -23.75
C LEU A 22 10.06 -10.23 -25.27
N THR A 23 9.51 -9.32 -26.09
CA THR A 23 9.70 -9.35 -27.55
C THR A 23 10.92 -8.54 -27.99
N LEU A 24 11.15 -7.35 -27.37
CA LEU A 24 12.23 -6.46 -27.78
C LEU A 24 13.56 -6.70 -27.06
N SER A 25 13.52 -7.33 -25.89
CA SER A 25 14.72 -7.53 -25.07
C SER A 25 14.83 -8.96 -24.50
N PRO A 26 14.56 -10.02 -25.29
CA PRO A 26 14.60 -11.40 -24.82
C PRO A 26 16.00 -11.77 -24.29
N ASP A 27 17.05 -11.32 -24.96
CA ASP A 27 18.44 -11.61 -24.57
C ASP A 27 18.77 -11.17 -23.13
N THR A 28 18.17 -10.07 -22.66
CA THR A 28 18.38 -9.61 -21.27
C THR A 28 17.77 -10.59 -20.26
N VAL A 29 16.57 -11.10 -20.55
CA VAL A 29 15.89 -12.08 -19.70
C VAL A 29 16.62 -13.43 -19.73
N GLU A 30 17.05 -13.86 -20.91
CA GLU A 30 17.82 -15.09 -21.09
C GLU A 30 19.17 -15.02 -20.37
N PHE A 31 19.90 -13.89 -20.47
CA PHE A 31 21.18 -13.70 -19.83
C PHE A 31 21.05 -13.66 -18.31
N ASN A 32 20.13 -12.86 -17.77
CA ASN A 32 19.99 -12.68 -16.32
C ASN A 32 19.22 -13.82 -15.65
N GLY A 33 18.21 -14.38 -16.31
CA GLY A 33 17.29 -15.37 -15.76
C GLY A 33 17.62 -16.82 -16.14
N GLY A 34 18.43 -17.04 -17.15
CA GLY A 34 18.78 -18.38 -17.64
C GLY A 34 17.61 -19.12 -18.31
N VAL A 35 16.57 -18.42 -18.71
CA VAL A 35 15.34 -18.97 -19.29
C VAL A 35 14.89 -18.20 -20.50
N LYS A 36 14.45 -18.91 -21.53
CA LYS A 36 13.72 -18.35 -22.67
C LYS A 36 12.23 -18.34 -22.35
N ILE A 37 11.56 -17.20 -22.51
CA ILE A 37 10.12 -17.06 -22.27
C ILE A 37 9.43 -16.84 -23.62
N ASP A 38 8.58 -17.81 -24.00
CA ASP A 38 7.84 -17.78 -25.26
C ASP A 38 6.36 -17.44 -24.97
N ILE A 39 5.87 -16.33 -25.55
CA ILE A 39 4.45 -15.96 -25.47
C ILE A 39 3.69 -16.78 -26.51
N LEU A 40 2.91 -17.76 -26.08
CA LEU A 40 2.14 -18.60 -27.00
C LEU A 40 0.83 -17.97 -27.42
N GLN A 41 0.11 -17.37 -26.43
CA GLN A 41 -1.23 -16.86 -26.67
C GLN A 41 -1.50 -15.65 -25.78
N VAL A 42 -2.27 -14.71 -26.33
CA VAL A 42 -2.69 -13.51 -25.60
C VAL A 42 -4.21 -13.43 -25.58
N GLY A 43 -4.78 -13.22 -24.40
CA GLY A 43 -6.20 -12.98 -24.20
C GLY A 43 -6.53 -11.49 -24.14
N ALA A 44 -7.39 -11.01 -25.07
CA ALA A 44 -7.82 -9.62 -25.11
C ALA A 44 -9.32 -9.49 -25.41
N ARG A 45 -9.99 -8.45 -24.85
CA ARG A 45 -11.38 -8.14 -25.19
C ARG A 45 -11.50 -7.73 -26.67
N LYS A 46 -12.68 -7.98 -27.29
CA LYS A 46 -13.00 -7.49 -28.64
C LYS A 46 -12.69 -5.98 -28.76
N GLY A 47 -12.01 -5.60 -29.84
CA GLY A 47 -11.60 -4.21 -30.11
C GLY A 47 -10.22 -3.80 -29.57
N LYS A 48 -9.55 -4.63 -28.77
CA LYS A 48 -8.14 -4.46 -28.37
C LYS A 48 -7.21 -5.47 -29.05
N SER A 49 -7.54 -5.87 -30.28
CA SER A 49 -6.86 -6.94 -31.02
C SER A 49 -5.51 -6.55 -31.64
N ALA A 50 -5.11 -5.31 -31.58
CA ALA A 50 -3.78 -4.90 -32.06
C ALA A 50 -2.75 -5.10 -30.94
N VAL A 51 -2.37 -6.35 -30.69
CA VAL A 51 -1.15 -6.66 -29.93
C VAL A 51 0.01 -6.56 -30.91
N PRO A 52 1.00 -5.71 -30.67
CA PRO A 52 2.20 -5.70 -31.50
C PRO A 52 2.86 -7.09 -31.41
N TYR A 53 3.58 -7.48 -32.52
CA TYR A 53 4.49 -8.63 -32.49
C TYR A 53 3.94 -10.03 -32.81
N ASN A 54 3.08 -10.22 -33.81
CA ASN A 54 2.71 -11.54 -34.36
C ASN A 54 2.37 -12.63 -33.30
N VAL A 55 1.77 -12.26 -32.21
CA VAL A 55 1.32 -13.19 -31.16
C VAL A 55 -0.13 -13.57 -31.43
N GLU A 56 -0.49 -14.83 -31.23
CA GLU A 56 -1.87 -15.29 -31.36
C GLU A 56 -2.76 -14.60 -30.31
N VAL A 57 -3.84 -13.94 -30.77
CA VAL A 57 -4.78 -13.21 -29.91
C VAL A 57 -6.12 -13.93 -29.91
N SER A 58 -6.54 -14.40 -28.71
CA SER A 58 -7.88 -14.92 -28.48
C SER A 58 -8.77 -13.87 -27.81
N THR A 59 -10.03 -13.83 -28.21
CA THR A 59 -11.07 -13.06 -27.51
C THR A 59 -11.78 -13.90 -26.44
N ASP A 60 -11.55 -15.19 -26.42
CA ASP A 60 -11.99 -16.11 -25.37
C ASP A 60 -10.86 -16.30 -24.33
N LEU A 61 -10.98 -15.61 -23.21
CA LEU A 61 -9.99 -15.67 -22.13
C LEU A 61 -9.99 -17.03 -21.42
N ILE A 62 -11.11 -17.77 -21.50
CA ILE A 62 -11.21 -19.14 -20.94
C ILE A 62 -10.36 -20.09 -21.76
N GLU A 63 -10.37 -19.96 -23.08
CA GLU A 63 -9.52 -20.75 -23.98
C GLU A 63 -8.04 -20.62 -23.58
N VAL A 64 -7.55 -19.38 -23.36
CA VAL A 64 -6.16 -19.14 -22.92
C VAL A 64 -5.87 -19.81 -21.58
N SER A 65 -6.80 -19.73 -20.62
CA SER A 65 -6.64 -20.34 -19.29
C SER A 65 -6.59 -21.88 -19.34
N GLN A 66 -7.16 -22.49 -20.37
CA GLN A 66 -7.26 -23.95 -20.54
C GLN A 66 -6.30 -24.53 -21.57
N ASN A 67 -5.59 -23.71 -22.34
CA ASN A 67 -4.65 -24.16 -23.38
C ASN A 67 -3.55 -25.05 -22.77
N PRO A 68 -3.47 -26.37 -23.14
CA PRO A 68 -2.55 -27.32 -22.51
C PRO A 68 -1.07 -27.04 -22.77
N ASP A 69 -0.76 -26.26 -23.79
CA ASP A 69 0.62 -25.95 -24.22
C ASP A 69 1.24 -24.78 -23.38
N ILE A 70 0.44 -24.15 -22.50
CA ILE A 70 0.85 -23.05 -21.63
C ILE A 70 1.29 -23.59 -20.28
N ASP A 71 2.52 -23.25 -19.87
CA ASP A 71 3.10 -23.60 -18.56
C ASP A 71 2.69 -22.61 -17.47
N VAL A 72 2.59 -21.33 -17.81
CA VAL A 72 2.24 -20.25 -16.89
C VAL A 72 1.15 -19.34 -17.45
N PHE A 73 0.10 -19.16 -16.69
CA PHE A 73 -0.97 -18.20 -16.98
C PHE A 73 -0.68 -16.87 -16.29
N VAL A 74 -0.57 -15.80 -17.07
CA VAL A 74 -0.28 -14.44 -16.60
C VAL A 74 -1.58 -13.63 -16.58
N GLU A 75 -2.09 -13.29 -15.40
CA GLU A 75 -3.31 -12.52 -15.20
C GLU A 75 -2.99 -11.04 -14.97
N LEU A 76 -3.42 -10.19 -15.90
CA LEU A 76 -3.25 -8.73 -15.89
C LEU A 76 -4.55 -7.99 -16.24
N ILE A 77 -5.70 -8.60 -15.91
CA ILE A 77 -7.04 -8.08 -16.22
C ILE A 77 -7.51 -7.16 -15.12
N GLY A 78 -7.22 -7.55 -13.86
CA GLY A 78 -7.70 -6.87 -12.65
C GLY A 78 -9.13 -7.24 -12.24
N GLY A 79 -9.53 -6.77 -11.06
CA GLY A 79 -10.81 -7.10 -10.43
C GLY A 79 -10.86 -8.51 -9.85
N CYS A 80 -11.96 -8.86 -9.16
CA CYS A 80 -12.06 -10.15 -8.44
C CYS A 80 -12.95 -11.18 -9.16
N GLY A 81 -13.78 -10.80 -10.13
CA GLY A 81 -14.74 -11.70 -10.75
C GLY A 81 -14.09 -12.64 -11.78
N LEU A 82 -13.99 -12.21 -13.04
CA LEU A 82 -13.43 -13.01 -14.14
C LEU A 82 -11.98 -13.42 -13.87
N ALA A 83 -11.17 -12.54 -13.29
CA ALA A 83 -9.77 -12.84 -12.97
C ALA A 83 -9.65 -14.06 -12.05
N LYS A 84 -10.47 -14.14 -10.99
CA LYS A 84 -10.52 -15.30 -10.08
C LYS A 84 -10.88 -16.57 -10.82
N GLU A 85 -11.95 -16.55 -11.63
CA GLU A 85 -12.40 -17.70 -12.41
C GLU A 85 -11.29 -18.26 -13.33
N LEU A 86 -10.59 -17.36 -14.04
CA LEU A 86 -9.52 -17.76 -14.96
C LEU A 86 -8.31 -18.35 -14.22
N ILE A 87 -7.92 -17.76 -13.08
CA ILE A 87 -6.85 -18.27 -12.23
C ILE A 87 -7.21 -19.65 -11.69
N GLU A 88 -8.39 -19.83 -11.14
CA GLU A 88 -8.83 -21.14 -10.62
C GLU A 88 -8.86 -22.22 -11.70
N LYS A 89 -9.34 -21.90 -12.91
CA LYS A 89 -9.32 -22.82 -14.05
C LYS A 89 -7.89 -23.16 -14.45
N SER A 90 -7.01 -22.18 -14.51
CA SER A 90 -5.59 -22.38 -14.87
C SER A 90 -4.89 -23.29 -13.84
N ILE A 91 -5.10 -23.06 -12.55
CA ILE A 91 -4.57 -23.88 -11.45
C ILE A 91 -5.04 -25.33 -11.59
N LYS A 92 -6.35 -25.56 -11.79
CA LYS A 92 -6.93 -26.90 -11.97
C LYS A 92 -6.43 -27.63 -13.23
N ASN A 93 -5.92 -26.87 -14.21
CA ASN A 93 -5.26 -27.39 -15.41
C ASN A 93 -3.72 -27.51 -15.23
N GLY A 94 -3.20 -27.44 -14.01
CA GLY A 94 -1.79 -27.63 -13.70
C GLY A 94 -0.87 -26.49 -14.12
N LYS A 95 -1.40 -25.27 -14.34
CA LYS A 95 -0.60 -24.10 -14.74
C LYS A 95 -0.17 -23.30 -13.53
N ASN A 96 1.08 -22.88 -13.53
CA ASN A 96 1.53 -21.83 -12.61
C ASN A 96 0.87 -20.51 -12.97
N ILE A 97 0.78 -19.61 -12.00
CA ILE A 97 0.12 -18.31 -12.14
C ILE A 97 1.12 -17.19 -11.86
N VAL A 98 1.01 -16.10 -12.64
CA VAL A 98 1.61 -14.79 -12.28
C VAL A 98 0.54 -13.73 -12.38
N THR A 99 0.41 -12.90 -11.34
CA THR A 99 -0.61 -11.84 -11.29
C THR A 99 -0.10 -10.55 -10.67
N ALA A 100 -0.59 -9.41 -11.16
CA ALA A 100 -0.41 -8.09 -10.56
C ALA A 100 -1.63 -7.64 -9.73
N ASN A 101 -2.62 -8.52 -9.55
CA ASN A 101 -3.94 -8.18 -9.04
C ASN A 101 -3.99 -8.16 -7.50
N LYS A 102 -3.62 -7.02 -6.92
CA LYS A 102 -3.64 -6.83 -5.48
C LYS A 102 -5.00 -7.03 -4.84
N ALA A 103 -6.08 -6.60 -5.51
CA ALA A 103 -7.44 -6.75 -4.99
C ALA A 103 -7.83 -8.22 -4.85
N LEU A 104 -7.46 -9.04 -5.82
CA LEU A 104 -7.71 -10.48 -5.79
C LEU A 104 -6.88 -11.18 -4.70
N ILE A 105 -5.59 -10.89 -4.62
CA ILE A 105 -4.71 -11.52 -3.64
C ILE A 105 -5.08 -11.10 -2.21
N SER A 106 -5.37 -9.82 -1.96
CA SER A 106 -5.73 -9.34 -0.62
C SER A 106 -7.08 -9.88 -0.10
N THR A 107 -7.98 -10.31 -1.01
CA THR A 107 -9.33 -10.77 -0.66
C THR A 107 -9.48 -12.29 -0.73
N HIS A 108 -8.83 -12.93 -1.71
CA HIS A 108 -8.97 -14.36 -2.01
C HIS A 108 -7.65 -15.13 -1.95
N GLY A 109 -6.59 -14.51 -1.42
CA GLY A 109 -5.26 -15.12 -1.40
C GLY A 109 -5.23 -16.48 -0.72
N ASP A 110 -5.82 -16.63 0.46
CA ASP A 110 -5.83 -17.89 1.19
C ASP A 110 -6.47 -19.03 0.38
N GLU A 111 -7.57 -18.76 -0.29
CA GLU A 111 -8.28 -19.71 -1.14
C GLU A 111 -7.43 -20.12 -2.36
N LEU A 112 -6.86 -19.13 -3.05
CA LEU A 112 -6.06 -19.35 -4.24
C LEU A 112 -4.74 -20.06 -3.95
N PHE A 113 -4.04 -19.71 -2.87
CA PHE A 113 -2.80 -20.38 -2.47
C PHE A 113 -3.06 -21.82 -1.98
N SER A 114 -4.20 -22.07 -1.31
CA SER A 114 -4.61 -23.44 -0.95
C SER A 114 -4.85 -24.28 -2.21
N LEU A 115 -5.62 -23.74 -3.16
CA LEU A 115 -5.89 -24.41 -4.42
C LEU A 115 -4.62 -24.69 -5.22
N ALA A 116 -3.69 -23.72 -5.27
CA ALA A 116 -2.40 -23.89 -5.93
C ALA A 116 -1.57 -25.02 -5.29
N LYS A 117 -1.52 -25.07 -3.96
CA LYS A 117 -0.83 -26.12 -3.20
C LYS A 117 -1.41 -27.50 -3.50
N GLU A 118 -2.74 -27.65 -3.52
CA GLU A 118 -3.43 -28.90 -3.81
C GLU A 118 -3.15 -29.42 -5.24
N ASN A 119 -2.90 -28.51 -6.19
CA ASN A 119 -2.59 -28.83 -7.58
C ASN A 119 -1.08 -28.84 -7.90
N GLY A 120 -0.21 -28.61 -6.92
CA GLY A 120 1.24 -28.63 -7.10
C GLY A 120 1.78 -27.51 -7.97
N VAL A 121 1.09 -26.37 -8.06
CA VAL A 121 1.48 -25.19 -8.85
C VAL A 121 1.77 -23.97 -7.97
N GLN A 122 2.36 -22.95 -8.54
CA GLN A 122 2.79 -21.74 -7.82
C GLN A 122 2.06 -20.50 -8.30
N ILE A 123 1.97 -19.49 -7.42
CA ILE A 123 1.43 -18.17 -7.74
C ILE A 123 2.51 -17.12 -7.48
N GLY A 124 3.01 -16.48 -8.54
CA GLY A 124 3.84 -15.28 -8.50
C GLY A 124 2.97 -14.03 -8.40
N PHE A 125 3.30 -13.13 -7.48
CA PHE A 125 2.50 -11.92 -7.23
C PHE A 125 3.35 -10.71 -6.81
N GLU A 126 4.64 -10.70 -7.14
CA GLU A 126 5.54 -9.56 -6.88
C GLU A 126 4.96 -8.25 -7.40
N ALA A 127 4.37 -8.29 -8.59
CA ALA A 127 3.75 -7.14 -9.25
C ALA A 127 2.52 -6.56 -8.52
N SER A 128 1.99 -7.24 -7.51
CA SER A 128 0.82 -6.78 -6.73
C SER A 128 1.15 -5.71 -5.70
N VAL A 129 2.41 -5.59 -5.26
CA VAL A 129 2.84 -4.61 -4.25
C VAL A 129 4.10 -3.88 -4.71
N ALA A 130 4.07 -2.54 -4.64
CA ALA A 130 5.21 -1.65 -4.93
C ALA A 130 5.86 -1.83 -6.32
N GLY A 131 5.13 -2.37 -7.29
CA GLY A 131 5.49 -2.42 -8.70
C GLY A 131 6.92 -2.86 -8.98
N GLY A 132 7.80 -1.92 -9.34
CA GLY A 132 9.21 -2.21 -9.66
C GLY A 132 10.13 -2.37 -8.45
N THR A 133 9.61 -2.31 -7.22
CA THR A 133 10.39 -2.46 -5.99
C THR A 133 10.18 -3.88 -5.44
N PRO A 134 11.21 -4.76 -5.40
CA PRO A 134 11.04 -6.19 -5.11
C PRO A 134 10.81 -6.48 -3.62
N VAL A 135 9.67 -6.11 -3.08
CA VAL A 135 9.36 -6.19 -1.64
C VAL A 135 8.87 -7.57 -1.21
N ILE A 136 8.14 -8.29 -2.08
CA ILE A 136 7.66 -9.64 -1.79
C ILE A 136 8.85 -10.62 -1.80
N LYS A 137 9.75 -10.51 -2.79
CA LYS A 137 11.01 -11.28 -2.82
C LYS A 137 11.89 -10.96 -1.60
N ALA A 138 11.96 -9.68 -1.23
CA ALA A 138 12.71 -9.30 -0.02
C ALA A 138 12.20 -10.03 1.21
N LEU A 139 10.89 -10.06 1.45
CA LEU A 139 10.28 -10.76 2.59
C LEU A 139 10.48 -12.28 2.51
N ARG A 140 10.26 -12.89 1.32
CA ARG A 140 10.31 -14.34 1.16
C ARG A 140 11.72 -14.92 1.11
N GLU A 141 12.67 -14.19 0.54
CA GLU A 141 13.99 -14.70 0.24
C GLU A 141 15.08 -13.96 1.03
N GLY A 142 15.18 -12.63 0.85
CA GLY A 142 16.23 -11.83 1.46
C GLY A 142 16.19 -11.78 2.98
N LEU A 143 14.98 -11.76 3.54
CA LEU A 143 14.74 -11.66 4.98
C LEU A 143 14.27 -12.98 5.62
N VAL A 144 14.34 -14.09 4.90
CA VAL A 144 13.80 -15.41 5.34
C VAL A 144 14.31 -15.88 6.71
N ALA A 145 15.53 -15.51 7.09
CA ALA A 145 16.13 -15.88 8.37
C ALA A 145 15.72 -14.95 9.53
N ASN A 146 14.95 -13.89 9.25
CA ASN A 146 14.74 -12.81 10.21
C ASN A 146 13.25 -12.74 10.63
N LYS A 147 13.04 -12.43 11.91
CA LYS A 147 11.71 -12.21 12.45
C LYS A 147 11.32 -10.75 12.27
N VAL A 148 10.38 -10.51 11.37
CA VAL A 148 9.82 -9.17 11.16
C VAL A 148 9.00 -8.76 12.38
N LYS A 149 9.24 -7.56 12.91
CA LYS A 149 8.48 -6.97 14.03
C LYS A 149 7.45 -5.96 13.53
N TRP A 150 7.84 -5.14 12.56
CA TRP A 150 6.93 -4.19 11.95
C TRP A 150 7.43 -3.81 10.54
N PHE A 151 6.53 -3.27 9.76
CA PHE A 151 6.85 -2.58 8.52
C PHE A 151 6.10 -1.24 8.46
N ALA A 152 6.68 -0.26 7.79
CA ALA A 152 6.05 1.02 7.46
C ALA A 152 6.36 1.36 6.01
N GLY A 153 5.36 1.78 5.22
CA GLY A 153 5.60 2.03 3.81
C GLY A 153 4.69 3.06 3.18
N ILE A 154 5.26 3.79 2.23
CA ILE A 154 4.55 4.63 1.28
C ILE A 154 4.29 3.74 0.06
N LEU A 155 3.07 3.21 -0.04
CA LEU A 155 2.73 2.16 -1.02
C LEU A 155 1.81 2.65 -2.15
N ASN A 156 1.39 3.92 -2.11
CA ASN A 156 0.60 4.53 -3.18
C ASN A 156 1.32 5.77 -3.73
N GLY A 157 1.70 5.72 -5.00
CA GLY A 157 2.45 6.78 -5.67
C GLY A 157 1.61 8.04 -5.91
N THR A 158 0.30 7.88 -6.18
CA THR A 158 -0.64 9.00 -6.41
C THR A 158 -0.79 9.85 -5.16
N THR A 159 -1.09 9.22 -4.01
CA THR A 159 -1.20 9.94 -2.73
C THR A 159 0.11 10.60 -2.33
N ASN A 160 1.25 9.93 -2.54
CA ASN A 160 2.55 10.50 -2.24
C ASN A 160 2.89 11.70 -3.13
N TYR A 161 2.53 11.64 -4.42
CA TYR A 161 2.66 12.77 -5.34
C TYR A 161 1.83 13.97 -4.87
N ILE A 162 0.53 13.74 -4.55
CA ILE A 162 -0.37 14.80 -4.08
C ILE A 162 0.18 15.45 -2.82
N LEU A 163 0.56 14.67 -1.80
CA LEU A 163 1.13 15.20 -0.56
C LEU A 163 2.46 15.93 -0.77
N SER A 164 3.30 15.45 -1.71
CA SER A 164 4.53 16.14 -2.09
C SER A 164 4.24 17.51 -2.71
N LYS A 165 3.28 17.59 -3.64
CA LYS A 165 2.87 18.85 -4.25
C LYS A 165 2.27 19.84 -3.27
N MET A 166 1.42 19.36 -2.37
CA MET A 166 0.87 20.19 -1.30
C MET A 166 1.98 20.75 -0.39
N THR A 167 3.03 19.96 -0.13
CA THR A 167 4.18 20.37 0.70
C THR A 167 5.11 21.34 -0.05
N ASP A 168 5.55 20.97 -1.26
CA ASP A 168 6.61 21.69 -1.97
C ASP A 168 6.10 22.99 -2.58
N GLU A 169 4.84 23.01 -3.04
CA GLU A 169 4.24 24.15 -3.79
C GLU A 169 3.14 24.87 -2.99
N ASN A 170 2.84 24.41 -1.76
CA ASN A 170 1.72 24.92 -0.94
C ASN A 170 0.38 24.89 -1.69
N SER A 171 0.20 23.85 -2.54
CA SER A 171 -1.01 23.67 -3.35
C SER A 171 -2.18 23.17 -2.48
N SER A 172 -3.41 23.41 -2.96
CA SER A 172 -4.59 22.73 -2.40
C SER A 172 -4.60 21.25 -2.78
N PHE A 173 -5.36 20.43 -2.05
CA PHE A 173 -5.57 19.02 -2.40
C PHE A 173 -6.16 18.88 -3.81
N GLU A 174 -7.15 19.70 -4.14
CA GLU A 174 -7.85 19.70 -5.44
C GLU A 174 -6.90 20.03 -6.59
N ASP A 175 -6.04 21.04 -6.43
CA ASP A 175 -5.06 21.43 -7.46
C ASP A 175 -3.99 20.34 -7.65
N ALA A 176 -3.48 19.78 -6.56
CA ALA A 176 -2.49 18.71 -6.60
C ALA A 176 -3.06 17.41 -7.22
N LEU A 177 -4.33 17.07 -6.92
CA LEU A 177 -5.03 15.94 -7.54
C LEU A 177 -5.22 16.16 -9.04
N LYS A 178 -5.65 17.37 -9.45
CA LYS A 178 -5.80 17.70 -10.87
C LYS A 178 -4.47 17.57 -11.61
N GLN A 179 -3.38 18.06 -11.05
CA GLN A 179 -2.05 17.88 -11.64
C GLN A 179 -1.67 16.41 -11.78
N ALA A 180 -1.98 15.58 -10.77
CA ALA A 180 -1.76 14.14 -10.84
C ALA A 180 -2.54 13.49 -11.98
N GLN A 181 -3.79 13.92 -12.22
CA GLN A 181 -4.63 13.45 -13.33
C GLN A 181 -4.07 13.91 -14.69
N ASP A 182 -3.68 15.17 -14.81
CA ASP A 182 -3.12 15.73 -16.06
C ASP A 182 -1.80 15.03 -16.46
N LEU A 183 -1.03 14.53 -15.49
CA LEU A 183 0.18 13.74 -15.69
C LEU A 183 -0.08 12.24 -15.90
N GLY A 184 -1.33 11.79 -15.79
CA GLY A 184 -1.69 10.37 -15.90
C GLY A 184 -1.24 9.52 -14.70
N LEU A 185 -0.92 10.14 -13.57
CA LEU A 185 -0.60 9.47 -12.30
C LEU A 185 -1.86 9.05 -11.54
N ALA A 186 -2.95 9.79 -11.71
CA ALA A 186 -4.27 9.46 -11.20
C ALA A 186 -5.24 9.22 -12.35
N GLU A 187 -6.15 8.26 -12.19
CA GLU A 187 -7.26 8.03 -13.12
C GLU A 187 -8.36 9.10 -12.96
N ALA A 188 -9.34 9.09 -13.88
CA ALA A 188 -10.49 9.99 -13.78
C ALA A 188 -11.32 9.75 -12.49
N ASP A 189 -11.39 8.50 -12.03
CA ASP A 189 -11.89 8.14 -10.70
C ASP A 189 -10.71 7.73 -9.81
N PRO A 190 -10.18 8.63 -8.99
CA PRO A 190 -9.02 8.38 -8.14
C PRO A 190 -9.39 7.82 -6.77
N THR A 191 -10.66 7.46 -6.53
CA THR A 191 -11.20 7.13 -5.21
C THR A 191 -10.34 6.12 -4.45
N MET A 192 -9.99 5.00 -5.08
CA MET A 192 -9.18 3.95 -4.43
C MET A 192 -7.78 4.41 -4.01
N ASP A 193 -7.24 5.42 -4.68
CA ASP A 193 -5.96 6.01 -4.29
C ASP A 193 -6.15 6.95 -3.09
N VAL A 194 -7.07 7.93 -3.22
CA VAL A 194 -7.18 9.03 -2.25
C VAL A 194 -7.89 8.62 -0.95
N ASP A 195 -8.77 7.60 -0.98
CA ASP A 195 -9.42 7.04 0.21
C ASP A 195 -8.54 6.07 1.01
N GLY A 196 -7.39 5.64 0.46
CA GLY A 196 -6.41 4.75 1.07
C GLY A 196 -6.63 3.26 0.81
N THR A 197 -7.65 2.87 0.04
CA THR A 197 -7.96 1.47 -0.29
C THR A 197 -6.77 0.74 -0.94
N ASP A 198 -6.10 1.36 -1.92
CA ASP A 198 -4.93 0.77 -2.59
C ASP A 198 -3.80 0.42 -1.61
N ALA A 199 -3.44 1.36 -0.74
CA ALA A 199 -2.40 1.13 0.26
C ALA A 199 -2.81 0.07 1.29
N ALA A 200 -4.09 0.02 1.67
CA ALA A 200 -4.62 -0.97 2.60
C ALA A 200 -4.62 -2.40 2.01
N GLN A 201 -4.96 -2.57 0.73
CA GLN A 201 -4.85 -3.86 0.05
C GLN A 201 -3.40 -4.36 0.03
N LYS A 202 -2.44 -3.49 -0.27
CA LYS A 202 -1.01 -3.83 -0.26
C LYS A 202 -0.51 -4.15 1.15
N ALA A 203 -0.97 -3.41 2.18
CA ALA A 203 -0.64 -3.68 3.58
C ALA A 203 -1.16 -5.07 4.03
N SER A 204 -2.37 -5.47 3.61
CA SER A 204 -2.90 -6.82 3.85
C SER A 204 -1.99 -7.91 3.29
N ILE A 205 -1.53 -7.75 2.03
CA ILE A 205 -0.63 -8.71 1.39
C ILE A 205 0.71 -8.79 2.13
N LEU A 206 1.31 -7.65 2.46
CA LEU A 206 2.58 -7.61 3.19
C LEU A 206 2.46 -8.24 4.57
N SER A 207 1.35 -8.01 5.29
CA SER A 207 1.15 -8.59 6.62
C SER A 207 1.00 -10.10 6.58
N ALA A 208 0.34 -10.65 5.57
CA ALA A 208 0.23 -12.09 5.39
C ALA A 208 1.60 -12.76 5.25
N LEU A 209 2.53 -12.10 4.53
CA LEU A 209 3.90 -12.59 4.35
C LEU A 209 4.78 -12.33 5.58
N ALA A 210 4.78 -11.11 6.11
CA ALA A 210 5.67 -10.69 7.18
C ALA A 210 5.33 -11.37 8.52
N PHE A 211 4.06 -11.62 8.78
CA PHE A 211 3.57 -12.07 10.09
C PHE A 211 2.86 -13.42 10.07
N ASN A 212 2.88 -14.14 8.95
CA ASN A 212 2.15 -15.42 8.80
C ASN A 212 0.69 -15.31 9.28
N THR A 213 -0.06 -14.39 8.70
CA THR A 213 -1.49 -14.20 8.94
C THR A 213 -2.31 -14.47 7.67
N HIS A 214 -3.62 -14.30 7.74
CA HIS A 214 -4.50 -14.46 6.59
C HIS A 214 -4.38 -13.28 5.61
N PHE A 215 -4.66 -13.53 4.33
CA PHE A 215 -4.92 -12.49 3.36
C PHE A 215 -6.33 -11.94 3.60
N ASP A 216 -6.44 -10.96 4.46
CA ASP A 216 -7.73 -10.40 4.86
C ASP A 216 -7.71 -8.87 4.84
N PHE A 217 -8.14 -8.32 3.70
CA PHE A 217 -8.28 -6.87 3.53
C PHE A 217 -9.30 -6.27 4.51
N SER A 218 -10.34 -7.01 4.90
CA SER A 218 -11.38 -6.50 5.81
C SER A 218 -10.87 -6.21 7.22
N SER A 219 -9.76 -6.81 7.61
CA SER A 219 -9.09 -6.57 8.90
C SER A 219 -8.18 -5.35 8.91
N VAL A 220 -7.94 -4.70 7.76
CA VAL A 220 -7.10 -3.50 7.67
C VAL A 220 -7.91 -2.25 7.98
N ALA A 221 -7.45 -1.47 8.96
CA ALA A 221 -8.02 -0.16 9.25
C ALA A 221 -7.36 0.92 8.36
N TYR A 222 -8.14 1.73 7.64
CA TYR A 222 -7.54 2.72 6.75
C TYR A 222 -8.35 4.01 6.63
N GLY A 223 -7.73 5.05 6.11
CA GLY A 223 -8.34 6.32 5.80
C GLY A 223 -7.51 7.12 4.80
N GLY A 224 -8.19 7.97 4.05
CA GLY A 224 -7.63 8.72 2.93
C GLY A 224 -7.01 10.06 3.30
N ILE A 225 -6.55 10.75 2.25
CA ILE A 225 -5.83 12.04 2.36
C ILE A 225 -6.71 13.26 2.07
N GLU A 226 -7.97 13.09 1.68
CA GLU A 226 -8.86 14.15 1.19
C GLU A 226 -9.11 15.27 2.21
N LYS A 227 -8.99 14.97 3.50
CA LYS A 227 -9.22 15.93 4.60
C LYS A 227 -7.97 16.70 5.02
N ILE A 228 -6.83 16.43 4.41
CA ILE A 228 -5.58 17.13 4.70
C ILE A 228 -5.63 18.50 4.07
N SER A 229 -5.34 19.54 4.86
CA SER A 229 -5.26 20.92 4.37
C SER A 229 -3.81 21.41 4.32
N SER A 230 -3.59 22.51 3.59
CA SER A 230 -2.28 23.21 3.56
C SER A 230 -1.85 23.66 4.96
N ASP A 231 -2.79 24.02 5.84
CA ASP A 231 -2.48 24.38 7.23
C ASP A 231 -1.91 23.17 8.01
N ASP A 232 -2.45 21.96 7.79
CA ASP A 232 -1.94 20.75 8.46
C ASP A 232 -0.51 20.45 8.04
N ILE A 233 -0.20 20.64 6.74
CA ILE A 233 1.15 20.48 6.20
C ILE A 233 2.10 21.51 6.80
N LEU A 234 1.69 22.78 6.83
CA LEU A 234 2.48 23.85 7.43
C LEU A 234 2.78 23.59 8.91
N TYR A 235 1.79 23.12 9.68
CA TYR A 235 1.99 22.77 11.08
C TYR A 235 2.91 21.55 11.25
N ALA A 236 2.76 20.52 10.42
CA ALA A 236 3.66 19.38 10.41
C ALA A 236 5.11 19.82 10.19
N GLU A 237 5.36 20.65 9.18
CA GLU A 237 6.69 21.18 8.85
C GLU A 237 7.33 21.98 10.01
N GLN A 238 6.54 22.87 10.64
CA GLN A 238 7.01 23.67 11.78
C GLN A 238 7.36 22.83 13.01
N LEU A 239 6.77 21.63 13.10
CA LEU A 239 7.05 20.67 14.18
C LEU A 239 8.15 19.66 13.81
N GLY A 240 8.76 19.78 12.61
CA GLY A 240 9.80 18.87 12.14
C GLY A 240 9.28 17.56 11.54
N TYR A 241 8.03 17.54 11.08
CA TYR A 241 7.42 16.37 10.45
C TYR A 241 7.08 16.64 8.98
N SER A 242 6.93 15.55 8.22
CA SER A 242 6.25 15.53 6.92
C SER A 242 5.00 14.66 7.04
N ILE A 243 3.91 15.01 6.32
CA ILE A 243 2.73 14.16 6.26
C ILE A 243 2.91 13.17 5.10
N LYS A 244 2.82 11.87 5.41
CA LYS A 244 2.86 10.78 4.44
C LYS A 244 1.66 9.85 4.65
N HIS A 245 1.19 9.22 3.58
CA HIS A 245 0.21 8.13 3.70
C HIS A 245 0.96 6.83 3.96
N ILE A 246 0.93 6.34 5.21
CA ILE A 246 1.72 5.21 5.68
C ILE A 246 0.84 3.97 5.82
N ALA A 247 1.18 2.93 5.07
CA ALA A 247 0.77 1.56 5.34
C ALA A 247 1.68 1.00 6.43
N TYR A 248 1.10 0.57 7.53
CA TYR A 248 1.83 0.08 8.70
C TYR A 248 1.33 -1.29 9.12
N GLY A 249 2.24 -2.17 9.46
CA GLY A 249 1.93 -3.46 10.05
C GLY A 249 2.89 -3.80 11.18
N SER A 250 2.39 -4.41 12.24
CA SER A 250 3.18 -4.87 13.37
C SER A 250 2.64 -6.16 13.97
N ILE A 251 3.49 -6.89 14.68
CA ILE A 251 3.10 -8.06 15.46
C ILE A 251 3.58 -7.93 16.89
N GLU A 252 2.65 -8.04 17.83
CA GLU A 252 2.93 -8.03 19.25
C GLU A 252 2.14 -9.15 19.94
N ASN A 253 2.83 -10.01 20.73
CA ASN A 253 2.23 -11.13 21.46
C ASN A 253 1.38 -12.11 20.61
N GLY A 254 1.69 -12.22 19.31
CA GLY A 254 0.96 -13.07 18.36
C GLY A 254 -0.32 -12.42 17.80
N GLU A 255 -0.56 -11.16 18.10
CA GLU A 255 -1.61 -10.34 17.50
C GLU A 255 -1.02 -9.40 16.46
N VAL A 256 -1.65 -9.34 15.30
CA VAL A 256 -1.20 -8.54 14.15
C VAL A 256 -2.08 -7.31 14.00
N ASN A 257 -1.45 -6.15 13.97
CA ASN A 257 -2.08 -4.87 13.67
C ASN A 257 -1.70 -4.44 12.26
N VAL A 258 -2.67 -4.01 11.46
CA VAL A 258 -2.44 -3.52 10.10
C VAL A 258 -3.31 -2.30 9.82
N SER A 259 -2.71 -1.29 9.22
CA SER A 259 -3.44 -0.05 8.91
C SER A 259 -2.78 0.75 7.79
N ALA A 260 -3.54 1.68 7.19
CA ALA A 260 -3.05 2.65 6.22
C ALA A 260 -3.68 4.02 6.46
N TYR A 261 -2.90 5.00 6.94
CA TYR A 261 -3.41 6.32 7.29
C TYR A 261 -2.43 7.44 6.97
N PRO A 262 -2.92 8.67 6.74
CA PRO A 262 -2.09 9.86 6.82
C PRO A 262 -1.41 9.95 8.18
N THR A 263 -0.09 10.11 8.16
CA THR A 263 0.75 9.98 9.35
C THR A 263 1.86 11.02 9.32
N PHE A 264 2.14 11.64 10.46
CA PHE A 264 3.27 12.52 10.66
C PHE A 264 4.53 11.67 10.80
N VAL A 265 5.49 11.86 9.89
CA VAL A 265 6.78 11.17 9.85
C VAL A 265 7.87 12.19 10.15
N SER A 266 8.71 11.96 11.17
CA SER A 266 9.80 12.87 11.51
C SER A 266 10.72 13.11 10.31
N LYS A 267 11.17 14.36 10.11
CA LYS A 267 12.09 14.73 9.03
C LYS A 267 13.44 14.00 9.12
N ASP A 268 13.79 13.44 10.26
CA ASP A 268 14.99 12.63 10.47
C ASP A 268 14.87 11.19 9.91
N GLN A 269 13.64 10.75 9.59
CA GLN A 269 13.39 9.41 9.05
C GLN A 269 13.46 9.37 7.54
N LEU A 270 13.98 8.26 6.97
CA LEU A 270 14.09 8.08 5.52
C LEU A 270 12.75 8.19 4.80
N LEU A 271 11.68 7.64 5.37
CA LEU A 271 10.34 7.70 4.77
C LEU A 271 9.84 9.14 4.58
N SER A 272 10.26 10.08 5.42
CA SER A 272 9.87 11.50 5.28
C SER A 272 10.41 12.13 3.99
N GLN A 273 11.56 11.64 3.49
CA GLN A 273 12.26 12.15 2.31
C GLN A 273 11.74 11.55 0.99
N VAL A 274 10.88 10.54 1.06
CA VAL A 274 10.29 9.90 -0.12
C VAL A 274 9.26 10.85 -0.74
N GLY A 275 9.59 11.42 -1.89
CA GLY A 275 8.76 12.40 -2.60
C GLY A 275 8.21 11.89 -3.92
N GLN A 276 7.43 12.74 -4.58
CA GLN A 276 6.83 12.50 -5.89
C GLN A 276 6.00 11.20 -5.91
N GLN A 277 5.98 10.45 -7.02
CA GLN A 277 5.26 9.18 -7.17
C GLN A 277 6.03 7.96 -6.64
N MET A 278 7.11 8.17 -5.90
CA MET A 278 7.95 7.06 -5.44
C MET A 278 7.33 6.32 -4.25
N ASN A 279 7.59 5.02 -4.20
CA ASN A 279 7.25 4.16 -3.06
C ASN A 279 8.49 3.85 -2.24
N ALA A 280 8.27 3.58 -0.96
CA ALA A 280 9.28 3.02 -0.08
C ALA A 280 8.62 2.12 0.96
N LEU A 281 9.34 1.07 1.34
CA LEU A 281 8.95 0.16 2.42
C LEU A 281 10.13 -0.02 3.36
N GLU A 282 9.96 0.33 4.61
CA GLU A 282 10.86 0.02 5.71
C GLU A 282 10.36 -1.22 6.42
N ILE A 283 11.24 -2.21 6.61
CA ILE A 283 10.97 -3.45 7.31
C ILE A 283 11.96 -3.56 8.47
N TYR A 284 11.45 -3.64 9.68
CA TYR A 284 12.26 -3.83 10.88
C TYR A 284 12.22 -5.28 11.34
N CYS A 285 13.39 -5.87 11.42
CA CYS A 285 13.60 -7.23 11.89
C CYS A 285 14.33 -7.23 13.25
N GLU A 286 14.03 -8.24 14.08
CA GLU A 286 14.57 -8.35 15.45
C GLU A 286 16.11 -8.37 15.46
N ASP A 287 16.73 -9.08 14.52
CA ASP A 287 18.17 -9.33 14.55
C ASP A 287 18.98 -8.33 13.74
N ILE A 288 18.49 -7.88 12.58
CA ILE A 288 19.24 -7.03 11.65
C ILE A 288 18.81 -5.55 11.68
N GLY A 289 17.74 -5.21 12.44
CA GLY A 289 17.19 -3.85 12.43
C GLY A 289 16.41 -3.52 11.16
N SER A 290 16.43 -2.24 10.77
CA SER A 290 15.69 -1.72 9.62
C SER A 290 16.40 -1.96 8.29
N THR A 291 15.62 -2.39 7.30
CA THR A 291 15.99 -2.37 5.88
C THR A 291 14.97 -1.53 5.11
N VAL A 292 15.42 -0.74 4.13
CA VAL A 292 14.55 0.13 3.35
C VAL A 292 14.65 -0.22 1.87
N TYR A 293 13.49 -0.40 1.25
CA TYR A 293 13.33 -0.64 -0.18
C TYR A 293 12.67 0.57 -0.81
N TYR A 294 13.31 1.16 -1.81
CA TYR A 294 12.86 2.38 -2.45
C TYR A 294 12.87 2.23 -3.97
N GLY A 295 11.82 2.67 -4.63
CA GLY A 295 11.74 2.62 -6.09
C GLY A 295 10.38 3.06 -6.64
N PRO A 296 10.18 2.92 -7.97
CA PRO A 296 8.90 3.21 -8.59
C PRO A 296 7.85 2.18 -8.18
N GLY A 297 6.76 2.65 -7.55
CA GLY A 297 5.71 1.80 -6.99
C GLY A 297 4.64 1.36 -7.98
N ALA A 298 4.58 1.97 -9.16
CA ALA A 298 3.58 1.71 -10.20
C ALA A 298 4.13 2.10 -11.58
N GLY A 299 3.32 1.83 -12.60
CA GLY A 299 3.63 2.14 -13.99
C GLY A 299 3.85 0.89 -14.84
N PRO A 300 3.68 0.99 -16.17
CA PRO A 300 3.72 -0.16 -17.06
C PRO A 300 5.03 -0.94 -16.97
N LYS A 301 6.16 -0.28 -17.16
CA LYS A 301 7.50 -0.92 -17.19
C LYS A 301 7.94 -1.47 -15.83
N PRO A 302 7.82 -0.71 -14.71
CA PRO A 302 8.15 -1.24 -13.39
C PRO A 302 7.33 -2.50 -13.03
N THR A 303 6.03 -2.47 -13.24
CA THR A 303 5.15 -3.61 -12.96
C THR A 303 5.44 -4.80 -13.88
N ALA A 304 5.72 -4.56 -15.17
CA ALA A 304 6.13 -5.62 -16.10
C ALA A 304 7.45 -6.28 -15.66
N SER A 305 8.40 -5.51 -15.13
CA SER A 305 9.64 -6.07 -14.59
C SER A 305 9.38 -7.08 -13.47
N ALA A 306 8.47 -6.77 -12.54
CA ALA A 306 8.09 -7.68 -11.46
C ALA A 306 7.38 -8.95 -11.98
N VAL A 307 6.49 -8.81 -12.97
CA VAL A 307 5.85 -9.96 -13.64
C VAL A 307 6.91 -10.88 -14.25
N ILE A 308 7.87 -10.32 -14.98
CA ILE A 308 8.94 -11.09 -15.63
C ILE A 308 9.86 -11.75 -14.57
N ALA A 309 10.13 -11.09 -13.47
CA ALA A 309 10.88 -11.67 -12.36
C ALA A 309 10.19 -12.91 -11.78
N ASP A 310 8.87 -12.87 -11.56
CA ASP A 310 8.09 -14.02 -11.12
C ASP A 310 8.12 -15.18 -12.14
N LEU A 311 8.08 -14.88 -13.44
CA LEU A 311 8.21 -15.90 -14.49
C LEU A 311 9.57 -16.60 -14.47
N VAL A 312 10.64 -15.83 -14.27
CA VAL A 312 12.00 -16.36 -14.13
C VAL A 312 12.10 -17.24 -12.87
N ASP A 313 11.55 -16.81 -11.75
CA ASP A 313 11.55 -17.58 -10.50
C ASP A 313 10.82 -18.92 -10.67
N ILE A 314 9.62 -18.91 -11.22
CA ILE A 314 8.85 -20.14 -11.52
C ILE A 314 9.66 -21.10 -12.39
N SER A 315 10.32 -20.58 -13.44
CA SER A 315 11.18 -21.39 -14.31
C SER A 315 12.36 -22.03 -13.56
N ASN A 316 12.90 -21.36 -12.55
CA ASN A 316 14.02 -21.83 -11.74
C ASN A 316 13.60 -22.75 -10.58
N GLY A 317 12.34 -23.15 -10.52
CA GLY A 317 11.79 -24.04 -9.49
C GLY A 317 10.93 -23.32 -8.48
N GLY A 318 10.85 -21.99 -8.57
CA GLY A 318 10.03 -21.13 -7.75
C GLY A 318 10.46 -21.13 -6.28
N TRP A 319 9.51 -20.96 -5.41
CA TRP A 319 9.67 -20.89 -3.96
C TRP A 319 8.73 -21.89 -3.27
N PRO A 320 8.97 -22.19 -1.98
CA PRO A 320 8.03 -23.00 -1.22
C PRO A 320 6.63 -22.37 -1.23
N VAL A 321 5.63 -23.19 -1.52
CA VAL A 321 4.23 -22.72 -1.49
C VAL A 321 3.89 -22.26 -0.08
N LEU A 322 3.23 -21.12 0.05
CA LEU A 322 2.78 -20.60 1.34
C LEU A 322 1.94 -21.66 2.08
N ASP A 323 2.38 -22.04 3.28
CA ASP A 323 1.70 -23.09 4.05
C ASP A 323 0.50 -22.53 4.81
N ASN A 324 -0.68 -22.63 4.21
CA ASN A 324 -1.93 -22.24 4.87
C ASN A 324 -2.35 -23.17 6.02
N ASN A 325 -1.68 -24.32 6.21
CA ASN A 325 -1.96 -25.25 7.31
C ASN A 325 -1.16 -24.94 8.59
N SER A 326 -0.16 -24.04 8.52
CA SER A 326 0.52 -23.56 9.72
C SER A 326 -0.44 -22.72 10.58
N LYS A 327 -0.25 -22.76 11.90
CA LYS A 327 -1.03 -21.92 12.82
C LYS A 327 -0.75 -20.45 12.48
N LYS A 328 -1.75 -19.79 11.90
CA LYS A 328 -1.66 -18.36 11.55
C LYS A 328 -1.83 -17.47 12.78
N ASN A 329 -1.13 -16.36 12.80
CA ASN A 329 -1.34 -15.30 13.76
C ASN A 329 -2.69 -14.61 13.50
N LYS A 330 -3.30 -14.07 14.53
CA LYS A 330 -4.62 -13.44 14.44
C LYS A 330 -4.47 -11.94 14.29
N PHE A 331 -5.39 -11.33 13.57
CA PHE A 331 -5.52 -9.90 13.62
C PHE A 331 -6.02 -9.47 15.01
N SER A 332 -5.45 -8.39 15.54
CA SER A 332 -5.98 -7.72 16.71
C SER A 332 -7.31 -7.03 16.37
N GLN A 333 -8.05 -6.65 17.38
CA GLN A 333 -9.20 -5.78 17.15
C GLN A 333 -8.72 -4.48 16.49
N GLN A 334 -9.37 -4.08 15.37
CA GLN A 334 -9.06 -2.84 14.69
C GLN A 334 -9.05 -1.65 15.65
N GLY A 335 -8.01 -0.81 15.52
CA GLY A 335 -7.87 0.39 16.32
C GLY A 335 -7.23 0.22 17.70
N ASN A 336 -6.74 -0.97 18.06
CA ASN A 336 -6.02 -1.19 19.32
C ASN A 336 -4.55 -0.73 19.29
N GLU A 337 -3.97 -0.59 18.10
CA GLU A 337 -2.58 -0.16 17.99
C GLU A 337 -2.36 1.26 18.50
N LYS A 338 -1.25 1.47 19.21
CA LYS A 338 -0.98 2.73 19.92
C LYS A 338 0.05 3.57 19.19
N PHE A 339 -0.33 4.80 18.88
CA PHE A 339 0.54 5.84 18.32
C PHE A 339 0.46 7.10 19.16
N SER A 340 1.54 7.88 19.21
CA SER A 340 1.44 9.28 19.59
C SER A 340 0.53 10.01 18.59
N ARG A 341 -0.21 11.01 19.08
CA ARG A 341 -1.21 11.71 18.27
C ARG A 341 -0.94 13.19 18.21
N TYR A 342 -1.09 13.72 17.04
CA TYR A 342 -1.24 15.14 16.81
C TYR A 342 -2.73 15.49 16.81
N PHE A 343 -3.11 16.49 17.60
CA PHE A 343 -4.43 17.11 17.60
C PHE A 343 -4.29 18.58 17.22
N ASN A 344 -5.09 19.04 16.27
CA ASN A 344 -5.20 20.44 15.90
C ASN A 344 -6.59 20.95 16.29
N LEU A 345 -6.61 21.90 17.21
CA LEU A 345 -7.80 22.43 17.87
C LEU A 345 -7.92 23.92 17.62
N GLU A 346 -9.12 24.43 17.42
CA GLU A 346 -9.42 25.85 17.56
C GLU A 346 -10.07 26.09 18.92
N VAL A 347 -9.31 26.67 19.84
CA VAL A 347 -9.72 26.87 21.24
C VAL A 347 -10.11 28.32 21.47
N LYS A 348 -11.18 28.61 22.22
CA LYS A 348 -11.56 29.97 22.64
C LYS A 348 -10.37 30.69 23.26
N ASN A 349 -10.15 31.94 22.84
CA ASN A 349 -9.10 32.79 23.38
C ASN A 349 -9.53 33.43 24.74
N GLU A 350 -9.78 32.56 25.71
CA GLU A 350 -10.24 32.94 27.05
C GLU A 350 -9.38 32.27 28.13
N ALA A 351 -9.17 32.96 29.25
CA ALA A 351 -8.45 32.41 30.38
C ALA A 351 -9.12 31.11 30.89
N GLY A 352 -8.36 30.04 30.99
CA GLY A 352 -8.84 28.75 31.47
C GLY A 352 -9.32 27.77 30.36
N ALA A 353 -9.51 28.19 29.12
CA ALA A 353 -9.96 27.30 28.03
C ALA A 353 -8.97 26.15 27.80
N ILE A 354 -7.67 26.43 27.64
CA ILE A 354 -6.62 25.42 27.53
C ILE A 354 -6.55 24.51 28.77
N ALA A 355 -6.75 25.05 29.95
CA ALA A 355 -6.74 24.24 31.18
C ALA A 355 -7.87 23.20 31.18
N LYS A 356 -9.05 23.53 30.69
CA LYS A 356 -10.17 22.58 30.54
C LYS A 356 -9.84 21.48 29.54
N VAL A 357 -9.26 21.81 28.38
CA VAL A 357 -8.80 20.85 27.39
C VAL A 357 -7.74 19.91 27.99
N SER A 358 -6.71 20.46 28.61
CA SER A 358 -5.65 19.67 29.26
C SER A 358 -6.20 18.77 30.38
N SER A 359 -7.20 19.22 31.11
CA SER A 359 -7.87 18.43 32.15
C SER A 359 -8.61 17.23 31.59
N LEU A 360 -9.12 17.30 30.34
CA LEU A 360 -9.74 16.16 29.66
C LEU A 360 -8.69 15.07 29.38
N PHE A 361 -7.50 15.43 28.86
CA PHE A 361 -6.40 14.49 28.66
C PHE A 361 -5.99 13.82 29.98
N ALA A 362 -5.84 14.60 31.05
CA ALA A 362 -5.51 14.06 32.36
C ALA A 362 -6.58 13.10 32.90
N LYS A 363 -7.87 13.40 32.75
CA LYS A 363 -8.97 12.52 33.17
C LYS A 363 -8.97 11.17 32.41
N LYS A 364 -8.41 11.12 31.21
CA LYS A 364 -8.31 9.91 30.39
C LYS A 364 -6.97 9.19 30.55
N ASP A 365 -6.13 9.65 31.47
CA ASP A 365 -4.77 9.13 31.69
C ASP A 365 -3.90 9.20 30.41
N ILE A 366 -4.07 10.28 29.63
CA ILE A 366 -3.31 10.54 28.43
C ILE A 366 -2.30 11.64 28.69
N SER A 367 -1.02 11.36 28.53
CA SER A 367 0.04 12.37 28.66
C SER A 367 0.00 13.36 27.50
N ILE A 368 0.32 14.62 27.78
CA ILE A 368 0.58 15.64 26.76
C ILE A 368 2.11 15.80 26.66
N GLU A 369 2.68 15.48 25.51
CA GLU A 369 4.11 15.59 25.23
C GLU A 369 4.49 17.00 24.77
N ALA A 370 3.58 17.65 24.01
CA ALA A 370 3.73 19.04 23.62
C ALA A 370 2.37 19.73 23.53
N LEU A 371 2.36 21.01 23.88
CA LEU A 371 1.21 21.91 23.70
C LEU A 371 1.73 23.22 23.14
N ILE A 372 1.24 23.63 21.98
CA ILE A 372 1.70 24.81 21.26
C ILE A 372 0.48 25.65 20.89
N GLN A 373 0.43 26.86 21.45
CA GLN A 373 -0.54 27.87 21.05
C GLN A 373 0.15 28.83 20.05
N LYS A 374 -0.49 29.10 18.93
CA LYS A 374 0.04 30.01 17.92
C LYS A 374 -0.81 31.29 17.85
N GLU A 375 -0.15 32.39 17.56
CA GLU A 375 -0.86 33.65 17.27
C GLU A 375 -1.57 33.50 15.91
N SER A 376 -2.86 33.83 15.88
CA SER A 376 -3.63 33.91 14.63
C SER A 376 -3.17 35.12 13.82
N LYS A 377 -2.35 34.93 12.79
CA LYS A 377 -1.87 36.03 11.93
C LYS A 377 -2.86 36.45 10.83
N GLN A 378 -3.91 35.68 10.55
CA GLN A 378 -4.87 35.96 9.46
C GLN A 378 -6.24 35.36 9.78
N ASN A 379 -7.18 36.18 10.22
CA ASN A 379 -8.60 36.19 9.81
C ASN A 379 -9.41 37.01 10.81
N ILE A 380 -10.01 38.10 10.33
CA ILE A 380 -10.83 39.03 11.09
C ILE A 380 -12.12 38.34 11.61
N ASP A 381 -12.56 37.24 10.99
CA ASP A 381 -13.77 36.49 11.40
C ASP A 381 -13.53 35.46 12.52
N ARG A 382 -12.28 35.16 12.92
CA ARG A 382 -11.93 34.21 13.99
C ARG A 382 -11.45 34.87 15.27
N GLN A 383 -11.89 36.10 15.59
CA GLN A 383 -11.38 36.91 16.73
C GLN A 383 -11.51 36.22 18.10
N ASN A 384 -12.33 35.17 18.23
CA ASN A 384 -12.57 34.51 19.52
C ASN A 384 -11.89 33.13 19.67
N TYR A 385 -11.15 32.63 18.68
CA TYR A 385 -10.50 31.31 18.72
C TYR A 385 -9.04 31.41 18.29
N VAL A 386 -8.21 30.59 18.93
CA VAL A 386 -6.78 30.47 18.60
C VAL A 386 -6.43 29.02 18.27
N PRO A 387 -5.56 28.77 17.29
CA PRO A 387 -5.11 27.42 16.98
C PRO A 387 -4.21 26.90 18.10
N VAL A 388 -4.52 25.71 18.59
CA VAL A 388 -3.76 24.97 19.60
C VAL A 388 -3.43 23.59 19.06
N VAL A 389 -2.15 23.26 19.06
CA VAL A 389 -1.65 21.93 18.70
C VAL A 389 -1.29 21.18 19.98
N ILE A 390 -1.77 19.95 20.10
CA ILE A 390 -1.42 19.04 21.19
C ILE A 390 -0.80 17.78 20.59
N ILE A 391 0.37 17.38 21.07
CA ILE A 391 0.96 16.08 20.84
C ILE A 391 0.76 15.24 22.10
N SER A 392 0.06 14.11 21.96
CA SER A 392 -0.17 13.18 23.07
C SER A 392 0.85 12.05 23.09
N GLY A 393 1.01 11.41 24.24
CA GLY A 393 1.62 10.10 24.34
C GLY A 393 0.87 9.04 23.51
N LYS A 394 1.40 7.84 23.48
CA LYS A 394 0.85 6.73 22.68
C LYS A 394 -0.55 6.32 23.18
N ILE A 395 -1.55 6.45 22.30
CA ILE A 395 -2.94 6.03 22.53
C ILE A 395 -3.44 5.22 21.34
N SER A 396 -4.42 4.35 21.58
CA SER A 396 -5.05 3.57 20.52
C SER A 396 -5.95 4.44 19.64
N ASP A 397 -6.29 3.97 18.42
CA ASP A 397 -7.25 4.66 17.55
C ASP A 397 -8.61 4.81 18.23
N LEU A 398 -9.04 3.80 19.00
CA LEU A 398 -10.31 3.85 19.72
C LEU A 398 -10.27 4.95 20.80
N GLN A 399 -9.17 5.07 21.54
CA GLN A 399 -8.98 6.15 22.51
C GLN A 399 -8.93 7.52 21.81
N ALA A 400 -8.23 7.62 20.69
CA ALA A 400 -8.12 8.86 19.93
C ALA A 400 -9.48 9.31 19.38
N LEU A 401 -10.30 8.39 18.84
CA LEU A 401 -11.67 8.68 18.39
C LEU A 401 -12.60 9.09 19.54
N ALA A 402 -12.47 8.45 20.70
CA ALA A 402 -13.22 8.85 21.90
C ALA A 402 -12.82 10.26 22.36
N MET A 403 -11.51 10.54 22.39
CA MET A 403 -11.00 11.87 22.70
C MET A 403 -11.52 12.94 21.75
N LEU A 404 -11.49 12.65 20.44
CA LEU A 404 -11.98 13.56 19.40
C LEU A 404 -13.42 13.98 19.68
N LYS A 405 -14.32 13.00 19.91
CA LYS A 405 -15.74 13.25 20.21
C LYS A 405 -15.94 14.10 21.47
N GLU A 406 -15.17 13.82 22.53
CA GLU A 406 -15.28 14.59 23.77
C GLU A 406 -14.75 16.01 23.59
N ILE A 407 -13.62 16.20 22.89
CA ILE A 407 -13.08 17.52 22.58
C ILE A 407 -14.08 18.33 21.75
N GLU A 408 -14.65 17.75 20.68
CA GLU A 408 -15.64 18.41 19.83
C GLU A 408 -16.93 18.80 20.57
N SER A 409 -17.24 18.14 21.69
CA SER A 409 -18.39 18.46 22.52
C SER A 409 -18.18 19.62 23.49
N MET A 410 -16.92 20.07 23.66
CA MET A 410 -16.59 21.16 24.60
C MET A 410 -17.02 22.51 24.04
N GLU A 411 -17.57 23.39 24.91
CA GLU A 411 -17.97 24.76 24.54
C GLU A 411 -16.80 25.67 24.16
N GLU A 412 -15.59 25.31 24.60
CA GLU A 412 -14.34 26.01 24.35
C GLU A 412 -13.77 25.73 22.96
N ILE A 413 -14.29 24.73 22.24
CA ILE A 413 -13.75 24.25 20.97
C ILE A 413 -14.67 24.67 19.82
N ASN A 414 -14.07 25.22 18.75
CA ASN A 414 -14.73 25.34 17.47
C ASN A 414 -14.71 23.97 16.76
N LYS A 415 -15.83 23.55 16.18
CA LYS A 415 -16.18 22.17 15.79
C LYS A 415 -15.32 21.48 14.72
N SER A 416 -14.12 21.90 14.42
CA SER A 416 -13.24 21.21 13.49
C SER A 416 -11.94 20.76 14.17
N VAL A 417 -12.00 19.63 14.85
CA VAL A 417 -10.81 18.99 15.42
C VAL A 417 -10.21 18.03 14.39
N LYS A 418 -8.93 18.19 14.08
CA LYS A 418 -8.20 17.24 13.24
C LYS A 418 -7.21 16.45 14.08
N GLN A 419 -7.02 15.20 13.73
CA GLN A 419 -6.02 14.36 14.35
C GLN A 419 -5.24 13.53 13.33
N PHE A 420 -3.96 13.31 13.63
CA PHE A 420 -3.10 12.42 12.84
C PHE A 420 -2.28 11.53 13.77
N ARG A 421 -1.92 10.35 13.27
CA ARG A 421 -0.91 9.50 13.91
C ARG A 421 0.46 10.12 13.74
N ILE A 422 1.37 9.84 14.69
CA ILE A 422 2.79 10.18 14.57
C ILE A 422 3.56 8.85 14.51
N HIS A 423 4.28 8.63 13.43
CA HIS A 423 5.20 7.52 13.30
C HIS A 423 6.54 7.94 13.90
N ASN A 424 6.87 7.32 15.01
CA ASN A 424 8.20 7.42 15.60
C ASN A 424 8.89 6.09 15.31
N ALA A 425 9.92 6.08 14.46
CA ALA A 425 10.80 4.93 14.37
C ALA A 425 11.37 4.65 15.78
N ILE A 426 11.37 3.40 16.15
CA ILE A 426 11.90 2.95 17.45
C ILE A 426 13.43 3.03 17.41
#